data_16891127b3a36bec3053bf4fa10adf81
#
_entry.id   16891127b3a36bec3053bf4fa10adf81
#
_cell.length_a   1.000
_cell.length_b   1.000
_cell.length_c   1.000
_cell.angle_alpha   90.00
_cell.angle_beta   90.00
_cell.angle_gamma   90.00
#
_symmetry.space_group_name_H-M   'P 1'
#
loop_
_entity.id
_entity.type
_entity.pdbx_description
1 polymer ?
#
loop_
_entity_poly.entity_id
_entity_poly.type
_entity_poly.pdbx_seq_one_letter_code
_entity_poly.pdbx_strand_id
1 'polypeptide(L)'
;MGDTFTVADALKPMIIVSDTPTAVLIQDTVNPVRAQETLDSLGATDMSLLTTDLPTTARDMSLLMKGVASSYGVTAESRREMLALLLQETIRDGIPAGLPANAAVAHKSGNYTEATHDVALVWGPAGPYVIAVLSDRYFDSRPIAEVSRAVWDYFGG
;
A
#
# COMPACT_ATOMS: atom_id res chain seq x y z
N MET A 1 26.05 -4.40 22.29
CA MET A 1 26.20 -4.71 20.86
C MET A 1 24.81 -4.53 20.28
N GLY A 2 24.63 -3.59 19.33
CA GLY A 2 23.35 -3.42 18.67
C GLY A 2 23.17 -4.51 17.60
N ASP A 3 21.98 -5.06 17.48
CA ASP A 3 21.65 -6.02 16.44
C ASP A 3 21.72 -5.30 15.08
N THR A 4 22.27 -5.97 14.08
CA THR A 4 22.38 -5.42 12.72
C THR A 4 21.26 -6.03 11.88
N PHE A 5 20.38 -5.18 11.32
CA PHE A 5 19.33 -5.58 10.40
C PHE A 5 19.74 -5.27 8.96
N THR A 6 19.40 -6.14 8.03
CA THR A 6 19.45 -5.80 6.60
C THR A 6 18.22 -4.97 6.23
N VAL A 7 18.26 -4.25 5.09
CA VAL A 7 17.08 -3.55 4.56
C VAL A 7 15.91 -4.52 4.36
N ALA A 8 16.18 -5.73 3.86
CA ALA A 8 15.16 -6.77 3.66
C ALA A 8 14.50 -7.21 4.98
N ASP A 9 15.29 -7.33 6.07
CA ASP A 9 14.76 -7.68 7.39
C ASP A 9 13.85 -6.59 7.95
N ALA A 10 14.13 -5.31 7.66
CA ALA A 10 13.29 -4.19 8.09
C ALA A 10 12.04 -4.02 7.21
N LEU A 11 12.14 -4.21 5.88
CA LEU A 11 11.00 -4.11 4.95
C LEU A 11 9.90 -5.14 5.26
N LYS A 12 10.28 -6.34 5.66
CA LYS A 12 9.35 -7.44 5.89
C LYS A 12 8.32 -7.12 7.00
N PRO A 13 8.70 -6.82 8.26
CA PRO A 13 7.73 -6.45 9.29
C PRO A 13 7.03 -5.13 8.97
N MET A 14 7.71 -4.14 8.37
CA MET A 14 7.11 -2.87 7.97
C MET A 14 5.88 -3.08 7.06
N ILE A 15 5.98 -3.97 6.08
CA ILE A 15 4.89 -4.21 5.13
C ILE A 15 3.88 -5.23 5.67
N ILE A 16 4.33 -6.37 6.23
CA ILE A 16 3.46 -7.50 6.57
C ILE A 16 2.59 -7.24 7.80
N VAL A 17 3.15 -6.60 8.83
CA VAL A 17 2.45 -6.33 10.11
C VAL A 17 2.36 -4.84 10.42
N SER A 18 2.74 -3.97 9.49
CA SER A 18 2.73 -2.52 9.65
C SER A 18 3.56 -2.03 10.85
N ASP A 19 4.76 -2.64 11.06
CA ASP A 19 5.64 -2.35 12.20
C ASP A 19 6.23 -0.94 12.10
N THR A 20 5.84 -0.06 13.02
CA THR A 20 6.27 1.34 13.05
C THR A 20 7.77 1.52 13.29
N PRO A 21 8.41 0.81 14.24
CA PRO A 21 9.86 0.92 14.43
C PRO A 21 10.67 0.65 13.15
N THR A 22 10.34 -0.40 12.41
CA THR A 22 11.04 -0.71 11.15
C THR A 22 10.71 0.27 10.04
N ALA A 23 9.50 0.85 10.02
CA ALA A 23 9.15 1.93 9.08
C ALA A 23 10.02 3.16 9.32
N VAL A 24 10.24 3.56 10.57
CA VAL A 24 11.14 4.67 10.93
C VAL A 24 12.58 4.38 10.50
N LEU A 25 13.09 3.14 10.73
CA LEU A 25 14.43 2.75 10.28
C LEU A 25 14.60 2.87 8.75
N ILE A 26 13.61 2.46 7.99
CA ILE A 26 13.62 2.59 6.52
C ILE A 26 13.55 4.07 6.12
N GLN A 27 12.67 4.85 6.75
CA GLN A 27 12.57 6.29 6.50
C GLN A 27 13.89 7.02 6.73
N ASP A 28 14.59 6.71 7.81
CA ASP A 28 15.90 7.28 8.13
C ASP A 28 17.01 6.87 7.15
N THR A 29 16.84 5.72 6.48
CA THR A 29 17.82 5.16 5.53
C THR A 29 17.59 5.67 4.11
N VAL A 30 16.34 5.91 3.73
CA VAL A 30 15.94 6.35 2.39
C VAL A 30 16.15 7.86 2.26
N ASN A 31 16.75 8.29 1.14
CA ASN A 31 16.83 9.72 0.81
C ASN A 31 15.43 10.24 0.41
N PRO A 32 14.81 11.13 1.21
CA PRO A 32 13.44 11.56 0.97
C PRO A 32 13.26 12.35 -0.34
N VAL A 33 14.29 13.07 -0.79
CA VAL A 33 14.24 13.79 -2.07
C VAL A 33 14.16 12.82 -3.25
N ARG A 34 14.97 11.75 -3.24
CA ARG A 34 14.90 10.72 -4.29
C ARG A 34 13.61 9.92 -4.25
N ALA A 35 13.07 9.69 -3.06
CA ALA A 35 11.76 9.06 -2.92
C ALA A 35 10.66 9.96 -3.51
N GLN A 36 10.71 11.28 -3.25
CA GLN A 36 9.79 12.26 -3.83
C GLN A 36 9.91 12.31 -5.37
N GLU A 37 11.12 12.37 -5.91
CA GLU A 37 11.36 12.32 -7.37
C GLU A 37 10.73 11.08 -8.02
N THR A 38 10.74 9.94 -7.32
CA THR A 38 10.08 8.71 -7.79
C THR A 38 8.56 8.88 -7.82
N LEU A 39 7.96 9.46 -6.77
CA LEU A 39 6.51 9.74 -6.73
C LEU A 39 6.11 10.71 -7.84
N ASP A 40 6.86 11.78 -8.03
CA ASP A 40 6.62 12.78 -9.08
C ASP A 40 6.68 12.15 -10.47
N SER A 41 7.63 11.23 -10.71
CA SER A 41 7.76 10.49 -11.98
C SER A 41 6.57 9.56 -12.28
N LEU A 42 5.87 9.10 -11.22
CA LEU A 42 4.62 8.34 -11.33
C LEU A 42 3.40 9.25 -11.55
N GLY A 43 3.56 10.57 -11.44
CA GLY A 43 2.49 11.55 -11.49
C GLY A 43 1.70 11.69 -10.18
N ALA A 44 2.25 11.19 -9.05
CA ALA A 44 1.70 11.31 -7.70
C ALA A 44 2.15 12.65 -7.08
N THR A 45 1.60 13.75 -7.56
CA THR A 45 2.07 15.11 -7.28
C THR A 45 1.35 15.81 -6.13
N ASP A 46 0.24 15.26 -5.64
CA ASP A 46 -0.47 15.75 -4.45
C ASP A 46 0.01 15.06 -3.15
N MET A 47 0.96 14.14 -3.28
CA MET A 47 1.63 13.44 -2.18
C MET A 47 2.99 14.09 -1.89
N SER A 48 3.36 14.23 -0.61
CA SER A 48 4.67 14.75 -0.23
C SER A 48 5.31 13.91 0.89
N LEU A 49 6.57 13.54 0.67
CA LEU A 49 7.46 12.95 1.69
C LEU A 49 8.40 13.96 2.31
N LEU A 50 8.29 15.24 1.91
CA LEU A 50 9.18 16.33 2.34
C LEU A 50 8.56 17.21 3.43
N THR A 51 7.31 16.95 3.79
CA THR A 51 6.57 17.67 4.83
C THR A 51 6.25 16.74 6.00
N THR A 52 6.04 17.31 7.20
CA THR A 52 5.81 16.53 8.42
C THR A 52 4.43 15.88 8.48
N ASP A 53 3.46 16.40 7.78
CA ASP A 53 2.08 15.94 7.70
C ASP A 53 1.84 14.87 6.61
N LEU A 54 2.85 14.62 5.76
CA LEU A 54 2.86 13.56 4.73
C LEU A 54 1.54 13.48 3.94
N PRO A 55 1.07 14.56 3.32
CA PRO A 55 -0.21 14.58 2.62
C PRO A 55 -0.23 13.57 1.47
N THR A 56 -1.40 12.99 1.22
CA THR A 56 -1.63 12.09 0.07
C THR A 56 -3.09 12.11 -0.38
N THR A 57 -3.35 11.54 -1.55
CA THR A 57 -4.69 11.35 -2.10
C THR A 57 -4.92 9.91 -2.53
N ALA A 58 -6.17 9.49 -2.65
CA ALA A 58 -6.50 8.15 -3.18
C ALA A 58 -5.97 7.97 -4.62
N ARG A 59 -5.96 9.06 -5.41
CA ARG A 59 -5.37 9.07 -6.75
C ARG A 59 -3.88 8.76 -6.69
N ASP A 60 -3.11 9.42 -5.84
CA ASP A 60 -1.67 9.25 -5.77
C ASP A 60 -1.29 7.86 -5.22
N MET A 61 -2.02 7.37 -4.23
CA MET A 61 -1.85 6.00 -3.73
C MET A 61 -2.17 4.97 -4.81
N SER A 62 -3.16 5.22 -5.67
CA SER A 62 -3.46 4.33 -6.81
C SER A 62 -2.36 4.37 -7.87
N LEU A 63 -1.75 5.53 -8.13
CA LEU A 63 -0.62 5.67 -9.05
C LEU A 63 0.63 4.94 -8.52
N LEU A 64 0.92 5.05 -7.22
CA LEU A 64 2.01 4.32 -6.59
C LEU A 64 1.81 2.80 -6.71
N MET A 65 0.63 2.30 -6.37
CA MET A 65 0.31 0.86 -6.50
C MET A 65 0.34 0.40 -7.97
N LYS A 66 -0.11 1.22 -8.91
CA LYS A 66 0.02 0.96 -10.35
C LYS A 66 1.49 0.91 -10.79
N GLY A 67 2.35 1.77 -10.24
CA GLY A 67 3.79 1.74 -10.45
C GLY A 67 4.38 0.39 -10.03
N VAL A 68 4.06 -0.08 -8.83
CA VAL A 68 4.42 -1.42 -8.34
C VAL A 68 3.90 -2.52 -9.27
N ALA A 69 2.64 -2.44 -9.70
CA ALA A 69 2.02 -3.45 -10.57
C ALA A 69 2.66 -3.51 -11.97
N SER A 70 3.11 -2.38 -12.52
CA SER A 70 3.63 -2.27 -13.89
C SER A 70 5.16 -2.38 -14.02
N SER A 71 5.88 -2.52 -12.92
CA SER A 71 7.37 -2.46 -12.87
C SER A 71 7.93 -1.10 -13.30
N TYR A 72 7.19 -0.01 -13.15
CA TYR A 72 7.68 1.30 -13.51
C TYR A 72 8.87 1.71 -12.62
N GLY A 73 10.02 1.99 -13.23
CA GLY A 73 11.23 2.43 -12.53
C GLY A 73 11.91 1.36 -11.66
N VAL A 74 11.46 0.10 -11.69
CA VAL A 74 12.03 -1.00 -10.89
C VAL A 74 12.28 -2.25 -11.75
N THR A 75 13.18 -3.12 -11.27
CA THR A 75 13.43 -4.41 -11.95
C THR A 75 12.26 -5.36 -11.78
N ALA A 76 12.13 -6.34 -12.67
CA ALA A 76 11.13 -7.40 -12.53
C ALA A 76 11.31 -8.23 -11.25
N GLU A 77 12.53 -8.33 -10.72
CA GLU A 77 12.85 -9.00 -9.46
C GLU A 77 12.30 -8.18 -8.28
N SER A 78 12.66 -6.89 -8.17
CA SER A 78 12.15 -5.99 -7.14
C SER A 78 10.62 -5.91 -7.13
N ARG A 79 9.99 -5.88 -8.32
CA ARG A 79 8.53 -5.95 -8.43
C ARG A 79 7.97 -7.22 -7.80
N ARG A 80 8.56 -8.39 -8.09
CA ARG A 80 8.10 -9.65 -7.51
C ARG A 80 8.22 -9.65 -5.99
N GLU A 81 9.32 -9.13 -5.45
CA GLU A 81 9.54 -9.00 -4.01
C GLU A 81 8.52 -8.06 -3.35
N MET A 82 8.29 -6.88 -3.93
CA MET A 82 7.28 -5.93 -3.43
C MET A 82 5.88 -6.57 -3.41
N LEU A 83 5.46 -7.21 -4.50
CA LEU A 83 4.16 -7.87 -4.55
C LEU A 83 4.08 -9.05 -3.58
N ALA A 84 5.16 -9.82 -3.41
CA ALA A 84 5.21 -10.92 -2.46
C ALA A 84 5.05 -10.45 -1.00
N LEU A 85 5.59 -9.29 -0.64
CA LEU A 85 5.39 -8.68 0.68
C LEU A 85 3.94 -8.20 0.86
N LEU A 86 3.40 -7.46 -0.11
CA LEU A 86 2.03 -6.93 -0.07
C LEU A 86 0.96 -8.03 -0.04
N LEU A 87 1.21 -9.17 -0.66
CA LEU A 87 0.32 -10.37 -0.59
C LEU A 87 0.31 -11.01 0.80
N GLN A 88 1.32 -10.76 1.63
CA GLN A 88 1.46 -11.33 2.98
C GLN A 88 0.93 -10.41 4.08
N GLU A 89 0.46 -9.19 3.77
CA GLU A 89 -0.08 -8.31 4.81
C GLU A 89 -1.18 -8.99 5.61
N THR A 90 -1.08 -8.90 6.95
CA THR A 90 -1.96 -9.61 7.90
C THR A 90 -3.15 -8.77 8.36
N ILE A 91 -3.13 -7.45 8.17
CA ILE A 91 -4.23 -6.55 8.53
C ILE A 91 -5.24 -6.54 7.37
N ARG A 92 -6.26 -7.39 7.44
CA ARG A 92 -7.15 -7.70 6.31
C ARG A 92 -8.59 -7.22 6.47
N ASP A 93 -8.83 -6.26 7.34
CA ASP A 93 -10.16 -5.73 7.68
C ASP A 93 -10.67 -4.63 6.71
N GLY A 94 -9.80 -4.10 5.83
CA GLY A 94 -10.13 -3.14 4.79
C GLY A 94 -10.57 -3.77 3.46
N ILE A 95 -9.84 -3.49 2.37
CA ILE A 95 -10.14 -3.99 1.02
C ILE A 95 -10.33 -5.53 1.00
N PRO A 96 -9.46 -6.34 1.61
CA PRO A 96 -9.63 -7.79 1.59
C PRO A 96 -10.93 -8.29 2.22
N ALA A 97 -11.46 -7.60 3.25
CA ALA A 97 -12.71 -7.99 3.91
C ALA A 97 -13.95 -7.84 3.00
N GLY A 98 -13.86 -7.00 1.97
CA GLY A 98 -14.91 -6.86 0.96
C GLY A 98 -14.91 -7.93 -0.13
N LEU A 99 -13.91 -8.81 -0.18
CA LEU A 99 -13.67 -9.74 -1.28
C LEU A 99 -13.88 -11.20 -0.86
N PRO A 100 -14.09 -12.13 -1.80
CA PRO A 100 -14.08 -13.56 -1.50
C PRO A 100 -12.75 -13.98 -0.83
N ALA A 101 -12.84 -14.94 0.10
CA ALA A 101 -11.68 -15.37 0.90
C ALA A 101 -10.49 -15.91 0.06
N ASN A 102 -10.75 -16.37 -1.15
CA ASN A 102 -9.74 -16.88 -2.09
C ASN A 102 -9.24 -15.82 -3.09
N ALA A 103 -9.73 -14.57 -3.01
CA ALA A 103 -9.23 -13.50 -3.86
C ALA A 103 -7.76 -13.17 -3.53
N ALA A 104 -6.92 -13.10 -4.56
CA ALA A 104 -5.54 -12.64 -4.41
C ALA A 104 -5.54 -11.11 -4.31
N VAL A 105 -4.96 -10.59 -3.22
CA VAL A 105 -4.94 -9.16 -2.91
C VAL A 105 -3.56 -8.79 -2.38
N ALA A 106 -2.82 -8.01 -3.14
CA ALA A 106 -1.58 -7.39 -2.69
C ALA A 106 -1.94 -5.98 -2.21
N HIS A 107 -1.88 -5.74 -0.89
CA HIS A 107 -2.39 -4.49 -0.32
C HIS A 107 -1.48 -3.93 0.77
N LYS A 108 -1.74 -2.67 1.13
CA LYS A 108 -1.17 -2.04 2.31
C LYS A 108 -2.23 -1.21 3.00
N SER A 109 -2.53 -1.58 4.22
CA SER A 109 -3.40 -0.83 5.13
C SER A 109 -2.65 0.31 5.82
N GLY A 110 -3.38 1.32 6.28
CA GLY A 110 -2.86 2.41 7.09
C GLY A 110 -3.90 2.88 8.09
N ASN A 111 -3.52 2.92 9.37
CA ASN A 111 -4.35 3.46 10.45
C ASN A 111 -3.59 4.56 11.16
N TYR A 112 -4.24 5.70 11.34
CA TYR A 112 -3.75 6.82 12.10
C TYR A 112 -4.85 7.38 13.00
N THR A 113 -4.54 8.34 13.87
CA THR A 113 -5.44 8.85 14.91
C THR A 113 -6.83 9.28 14.44
N GLU A 114 -6.99 9.67 13.18
CA GLU A 114 -8.27 10.17 12.63
C GLU A 114 -8.60 9.55 11.27
N ALA A 115 -7.87 8.51 10.86
CA ALA A 115 -7.97 8.00 9.50
C ALA A 115 -7.75 6.48 9.43
N THR A 116 -8.42 5.83 8.48
CA THR A 116 -8.22 4.43 8.12
C THR A 116 -8.17 4.35 6.60
N HIS A 117 -7.10 3.76 6.06
CA HIS A 117 -6.83 3.70 4.64
C HIS A 117 -6.48 2.29 4.20
N ASP A 118 -6.70 2.00 2.92
CA ASP A 118 -6.17 0.79 2.29
C ASP A 118 -5.98 1.02 0.78
N VAL A 119 -4.91 0.47 0.23
CA VAL A 119 -4.62 0.47 -1.20
C VAL A 119 -4.22 -0.92 -1.66
N ALA A 120 -4.74 -1.38 -2.79
CA ALA A 120 -4.53 -2.74 -3.26
C ALA A 120 -4.40 -2.87 -4.78
N LEU A 121 -3.63 -3.88 -5.18
CA LEU A 121 -3.75 -4.56 -6.46
C LEU A 121 -4.55 -5.85 -6.22
N VAL A 122 -5.70 -5.97 -6.87
CA VAL A 122 -6.64 -7.09 -6.75
C VAL A 122 -6.67 -7.86 -8.06
N TRP A 123 -6.57 -9.20 -8.00
CA TRP A 123 -6.79 -10.06 -9.16
C TRP A 123 -8.26 -10.48 -9.19
N GLY A 124 -9.08 -9.67 -9.90
CA GLY A 124 -10.53 -9.87 -10.03
C GLY A 124 -10.94 -10.73 -11.21
N PRO A 125 -12.25 -11.07 -11.32
CA PRO A 125 -12.77 -11.94 -12.39
C PRO A 125 -12.54 -11.40 -13.80
N ALA A 126 -12.68 -10.08 -14.00
CA ALA A 126 -12.45 -9.41 -15.28
C ALA A 126 -10.97 -9.04 -15.53
N GLY A 127 -10.08 -9.39 -14.61
CA GLY A 127 -8.65 -9.07 -14.66
C GLY A 127 -8.17 -8.24 -13.47
N PRO A 128 -6.86 -7.95 -13.39
CA PRO A 128 -6.31 -7.19 -12.27
C PRO A 128 -6.74 -5.72 -12.31
N TYR A 129 -7.04 -5.16 -11.15
CA TYR A 129 -7.33 -3.73 -10.97
C TYR A 129 -6.65 -3.17 -9.70
N VAL A 130 -6.43 -1.87 -9.70
CA VAL A 130 -5.94 -1.14 -8.52
C VAL A 130 -7.12 -0.40 -7.88
N ILE A 131 -7.20 -0.47 -6.57
CA ILE A 131 -8.16 0.28 -5.75
C ILE A 131 -7.44 0.95 -4.60
N ALA A 132 -7.78 2.21 -4.32
CA ALA A 132 -7.31 2.96 -3.16
C ALA A 132 -8.49 3.63 -2.48
N VAL A 133 -8.67 3.38 -1.19
CA VAL A 133 -9.74 3.98 -0.38
C VAL A 133 -9.11 4.65 0.82
N LEU A 134 -9.29 5.96 0.91
CA LEU A 134 -8.85 6.79 2.02
C LEU A 134 -10.08 7.29 2.77
N SER A 135 -10.07 7.18 4.09
CA SER A 135 -11.20 7.52 4.94
C SER A 135 -10.72 8.32 6.15
N ASP A 136 -11.49 9.33 6.54
CA ASP A 136 -11.34 10.13 7.75
C ASP A 136 -11.98 9.49 9.00
N ARG A 137 -12.29 8.19 8.94
CA ARG A 137 -12.87 7.44 10.05
C ARG A 137 -11.80 6.67 10.80
N TYR A 138 -11.73 6.95 12.09
CA TYR A 138 -10.79 6.30 13.00
C TYR A 138 -11.14 4.83 13.23
N PHE A 139 -10.22 3.93 12.91
CA PHE A 139 -10.33 2.47 13.09
C PHE A 139 -11.67 1.86 12.60
N ASP A 140 -12.28 2.45 11.57
CA ASP A 140 -13.48 1.92 10.94
C ASP A 140 -13.19 1.52 9.47
N SER A 141 -12.81 0.27 9.28
CA SER A 141 -12.51 -0.32 7.98
C SER A 141 -13.77 -0.75 7.20
N ARG A 142 -14.96 -0.72 7.82
CA ARG A 142 -16.22 -1.19 7.18
C ARG A 142 -16.54 -0.45 5.88
N PRO A 143 -16.44 0.90 5.80
CA PRO A 143 -16.69 1.60 4.53
C PRO A 143 -15.72 1.19 3.42
N ILE A 144 -14.45 0.89 3.79
CA ILE A 144 -13.44 0.42 2.84
C ILE A 144 -13.84 -0.96 2.27
N ALA A 145 -14.27 -1.88 3.15
CA ALA A 145 -14.74 -3.20 2.75
C ALA A 145 -16.01 -3.12 1.87
N GLU A 146 -16.93 -2.22 2.19
CA GLU A 146 -18.17 -1.99 1.41
C GLU A 146 -17.84 -1.47 0.00
N VAL A 147 -16.95 -0.48 -0.13
CA VAL A 147 -16.48 0.03 -1.42
C VAL A 147 -15.77 -1.08 -2.20
N SER A 148 -14.91 -1.85 -1.55
CA SER A 148 -14.21 -2.98 -2.17
C SER A 148 -15.18 -4.02 -2.72
N ARG A 149 -16.22 -4.36 -1.96
CA ARG A 149 -17.30 -5.28 -2.39
C ARG A 149 -18.02 -4.74 -3.62
N ALA A 150 -18.45 -3.48 -3.59
CA ALA A 150 -19.17 -2.86 -4.69
C ALA A 150 -18.34 -2.84 -5.99
N VAL A 151 -17.03 -2.58 -5.88
CA VAL A 151 -16.11 -2.62 -7.02
C VAL A 151 -15.95 -4.04 -7.56
N TRP A 152 -15.81 -5.03 -6.68
CA TRP A 152 -15.73 -6.44 -7.08
C TRP A 152 -16.97 -6.90 -7.84
N ASP A 153 -18.14 -6.62 -7.29
CA ASP A 153 -19.45 -6.97 -7.89
C ASP A 153 -19.63 -6.27 -9.26
N TYR A 154 -19.19 -5.03 -9.39
CA TYR A 154 -19.22 -4.29 -10.65
C TYR A 154 -18.39 -4.95 -11.75
N PHE A 155 -17.24 -5.56 -11.40
CA PHE A 155 -16.39 -6.30 -12.34
C PHE A 155 -16.77 -7.77 -12.50
N GLY A 156 -17.97 -8.17 -12.10
CA GLY A 156 -18.55 -9.49 -12.36
C GLY A 156 -18.15 -10.58 -11.36
N GLY A 157 -17.93 -10.18 -10.13
CA GLY A 157 -17.69 -11.06 -9.00
C GLY A 157 -18.96 -11.67 -8.42
#